data_8c84f2a8a1a5b9cc38ffb889cd17dd5e
#
_entry.id   8c84f2a8a1a5b9cc38ffb889cd17dd5e
#
_cell.length_a   1.000
_cell.length_b   1.000
_cell.length_c   1.000
_cell.angle_alpha   90.00
_cell.angle_beta   90.00
_cell.angle_gamma   90.00
#
_symmetry.space_group_name_H-M   'P 1'
#
loop_
_entity.id
_entity.type
_entity.pdbx_description
1 polymer ?
#
loop_
_entity_poly.entity_id
_entity_poly.type
_entity_poly.pdbx_seq_one_letter_code
_entity_poly.pdbx_strand_id
1 'polypeptide(L)'
;YMFLGTEGIYGIPLGVVATFVFHFVLFGLFIARTGLSQLFMDLAMALAGWSAGGPAKVAVISSGFMGSISGSSVANTVTTGSFTIPLMKRVGYRPVFAGAVEASASTGGQIMPPIMGAAAFIMAEFLGVAYIKIATCAVIPALFYFFAVGTMVHLEAKKSGLVGISRDNLPRVMDVLRERGLLIFPLFIIIYLLVTGKSPFLAAFWGIIYATATGQIHQRTKPLLMPLLLSVPPCLFGINPFDAAGILAGWVVFPAIALYYFWRSADRVATGISLGIVAVLTGLLYLGVETSLAAFWANMLIVIAGLFYKESKMRVPEILSSLEDGTKNAIAIGAACACVGFIVGATTLTGIGLKFATAVIALATNLAHFVHPLLMGMGTVSDITLFFTLLNTALACFVLGMGIPTTAQYIIAAMIAAPALLQWGIHPLVSHMFVFYYAILADVTPPVALAAYAASGISGADPFRTGLRAFTLASGGFIIPFVFVTAPIVLWMPTILDGKTPFDYVWFGQVLLTLFMGVVALGATVIGYLRDHSTVPERIATGIAAAFLITPGTVTDVVGIGLLAAVFTVQMLRKRRKRRTESPETGLPA
;
A
#
# COMPACT_ATOMS: atom_id res chain seq x y z
N TYR A 1 -23.07 23.08 -18.72
CA TYR A 1 -21.81 22.35 -18.75
C TYR A 1 -21.51 21.71 -17.39
N MET A 2 -21.39 22.46 -16.32
CA MET A 2 -20.99 21.94 -14.99
C MET A 2 -22.04 21.03 -14.34
N PHE A 3 -23.32 21.32 -14.51
CA PHE A 3 -24.44 20.66 -13.85
C PHE A 3 -25.26 19.73 -14.77
N LEU A 4 -25.18 19.92 -16.08
CA LEU A 4 -26.03 19.19 -17.03
C LEU A 4 -25.25 18.19 -17.90
N GLY A 5 -23.92 18.19 -17.81
CA GLY A 5 -23.04 17.29 -18.56
C GLY A 5 -22.23 16.39 -17.67
N THR A 6 -21.55 15.43 -18.30
CA THR A 6 -20.61 14.50 -17.64
C THR A 6 -19.19 15.03 -17.53
N GLU A 7 -18.97 16.29 -17.92
CA GLU A 7 -17.66 16.96 -17.91
C GLU A 7 -17.42 17.80 -16.65
N GLY A 8 -18.40 17.85 -15.74
CA GLY A 8 -18.37 18.63 -14.52
C GLY A 8 -18.57 17.78 -13.27
N ILE A 9 -19.52 18.21 -12.43
CA ILE A 9 -19.82 17.56 -11.13
C ILE A 9 -20.18 16.09 -11.30
N TYR A 10 -21.00 15.76 -12.29
CA TYR A 10 -21.46 14.40 -12.57
C TYR A 10 -20.52 13.63 -13.51
N GLY A 11 -19.25 14.01 -13.52
CA GLY A 11 -18.21 13.39 -14.32
C GLY A 11 -17.72 12.05 -13.77
N ILE A 12 -16.72 11.49 -14.45
CA ILE A 12 -16.08 10.20 -14.11
C ILE A 12 -15.76 10.07 -12.60
N PRO A 13 -15.19 11.09 -11.92
CA PRO A 13 -14.84 10.94 -10.51
C PRO A 13 -16.01 10.58 -9.61
N LEU A 14 -17.14 11.26 -9.75
CA LEU A 14 -18.34 11.00 -8.94
C LEU A 14 -18.98 9.66 -9.31
N GLY A 15 -18.99 9.31 -10.61
CA GLY A 15 -19.46 8.01 -11.09
C GLY A 15 -18.68 6.84 -10.48
N VAL A 16 -17.36 6.92 -10.43
CA VAL A 16 -16.50 5.89 -9.82
C VAL A 16 -16.74 5.78 -8.31
N VAL A 17 -16.97 6.91 -7.61
CA VAL A 17 -17.29 6.86 -6.18
C VAL A 17 -18.63 6.16 -5.94
N ALA A 18 -19.63 6.45 -6.74
CA ALA A 18 -20.96 5.87 -6.61
C ALA A 18 -20.97 4.35 -6.92
N THR A 19 -20.05 3.88 -7.77
CA THR A 19 -20.02 2.47 -8.22
C THR A 19 -19.01 1.63 -7.45
N PHE A 20 -17.73 1.97 -7.52
CA PHE A 20 -16.64 1.10 -7.01
C PHE A 20 -16.17 1.50 -5.61
N VAL A 21 -15.89 2.79 -5.41
CA VAL A 21 -15.25 3.27 -4.19
C VAL A 21 -16.13 3.04 -2.97
N PHE A 22 -17.44 3.28 -3.09
CA PHE A 22 -18.40 3.03 -2.02
C PHE A 22 -18.29 1.60 -1.47
N HIS A 23 -18.24 0.62 -2.34
CA HIS A 23 -18.19 -0.80 -1.96
C HIS A 23 -16.83 -1.18 -1.33
N PHE A 24 -15.72 -0.64 -1.82
CA PHE A 24 -14.41 -0.89 -1.23
C PHE A 24 -14.22 -0.19 0.12
N VAL A 25 -14.80 0.99 0.29
CA VAL A 25 -14.84 1.68 1.60
C VAL A 25 -15.63 0.85 2.62
N LEU A 26 -16.78 0.34 2.23
CA LEU A 26 -17.56 -0.59 3.06
C LEU A 26 -16.74 -1.84 3.39
N PHE A 27 -16.15 -2.49 2.38
CA PHE A 27 -15.32 -3.67 2.59
C PHE A 27 -14.20 -3.40 3.61
N GLY A 28 -13.47 -2.30 3.47
CA GLY A 28 -12.37 -1.92 4.36
C GLY A 28 -12.82 -1.81 5.83
N LEU A 29 -14.01 -1.25 6.07
CA LEU A 29 -14.56 -1.13 7.43
C LEU A 29 -15.08 -2.46 7.97
N PHE A 30 -15.76 -3.25 7.15
CA PHE A 30 -16.22 -4.58 7.56
C PHE A 30 -15.05 -5.45 7.98
N ILE A 31 -14.01 -5.55 7.14
CA ILE A 31 -12.86 -6.40 7.43
C ILE A 31 -12.03 -5.89 8.62
N ALA A 32 -11.92 -4.57 8.80
CA ALA A 32 -11.22 -4.00 9.94
C ALA A 32 -11.89 -4.41 11.28
N ARG A 33 -13.21 -4.45 11.32
CA ARG A 33 -13.97 -4.86 12.52
C ARG A 33 -13.89 -6.35 12.83
N THR A 34 -13.52 -7.21 11.87
CA THR A 34 -13.28 -8.64 12.15
C THR A 34 -12.04 -8.89 13.01
N GLY A 35 -11.17 -7.89 13.17
CA GLY A 35 -9.91 -7.98 13.93
C GLY A 35 -8.70 -8.23 13.03
N LEU A 36 -8.82 -7.99 11.72
CA LEU A 36 -7.69 -8.10 10.79
C LEU A 36 -6.56 -7.14 11.13
N SER A 37 -6.87 -5.93 11.64
CA SER A 37 -5.86 -4.96 12.09
C SER A 37 -4.94 -5.56 13.16
N GLN A 38 -5.49 -6.32 14.11
CA GLN A 38 -4.71 -7.00 15.14
C GLN A 38 -3.85 -8.12 14.56
N LEU A 39 -4.39 -8.89 13.60
CA LEU A 39 -3.61 -9.91 12.89
C LEU A 39 -2.39 -9.30 12.19
N PHE A 40 -2.56 -8.19 11.48
CA PHE A 40 -1.47 -7.52 10.78
C PHE A 40 -0.42 -6.95 11.74
N MET A 41 -0.87 -6.43 12.89
CA MET A 41 0.04 -5.99 13.94
C MET A 41 0.85 -7.15 14.51
N ASP A 42 0.21 -8.27 14.86
CA ASP A 42 0.87 -9.44 15.41
C ASP A 42 1.85 -10.07 14.39
N LEU A 43 1.47 -10.12 13.10
CA LEU A 43 2.38 -10.53 12.02
C LEU A 43 3.57 -9.59 11.88
N ALA A 44 3.36 -8.28 11.89
CA ALA A 44 4.44 -7.30 11.81
C ALA A 44 5.39 -7.41 13.01
N MET A 45 4.84 -7.65 14.22
CA MET A 45 5.65 -7.90 15.43
C MET A 45 6.49 -9.18 15.29
N ALA A 46 5.90 -10.26 14.78
CA ALA A 46 6.62 -11.52 14.56
C ALA A 46 7.75 -11.39 13.52
N LEU A 47 7.51 -10.60 12.45
CA LEU A 47 8.47 -10.44 11.35
C LEU A 47 9.63 -9.50 11.69
N ALA A 48 9.39 -8.38 12.34
CA ALA A 48 10.36 -7.30 12.48
C ALA A 48 10.66 -6.85 13.91
N GLY A 49 9.84 -7.22 14.89
CA GLY A 49 9.91 -6.73 16.26
C GLY A 49 11.25 -6.98 16.96
N TRP A 50 11.92 -8.08 16.64
CA TRP A 50 13.21 -8.47 17.23
C TRP A 50 14.41 -7.65 16.71
N SER A 51 14.30 -7.01 15.56
CA SER A 51 15.40 -6.30 14.91
C SER A 51 15.64 -4.93 15.53
N ALA A 52 16.84 -4.36 15.30
CA ALA A 52 17.14 -3.00 15.73
C ALA A 52 16.06 -2.03 15.21
N GLY A 53 15.46 -1.25 16.11
CA GLY A 53 14.34 -0.40 15.79
C GLY A 53 13.03 -1.15 15.52
N GLY A 54 12.89 -2.37 16.07
CA GLY A 54 11.75 -3.26 15.87
C GLY A 54 10.38 -2.57 15.88
N PRO A 55 10.01 -1.84 16.94
CA PRO A 55 8.72 -1.16 17.03
C PRO A 55 8.41 -0.21 15.87
N ALA A 56 9.40 0.52 15.39
CA ALA A 56 9.20 1.42 14.25
C ALA A 56 9.08 0.65 12.91
N LYS A 57 9.79 -0.48 12.76
CA LYS A 57 9.59 -1.37 11.60
C LYS A 57 8.26 -2.09 11.64
N VAL A 58 7.79 -2.45 12.84
CA VAL A 58 6.42 -2.97 13.03
C VAL A 58 5.39 -1.96 12.54
N ALA A 59 5.56 -0.67 12.85
CA ALA A 59 4.71 0.39 12.33
C ALA A 59 4.72 0.42 10.78
N VAL A 60 5.92 0.37 10.17
CA VAL A 60 6.07 0.39 8.70
C VAL A 60 5.34 -0.80 8.05
N ILE A 61 5.54 -2.02 8.56
CA ILE A 61 4.96 -3.24 7.99
C ILE A 61 3.44 -3.30 8.22
N SER A 62 2.98 -3.02 9.46
CA SER A 62 1.56 -3.06 9.80
C SER A 62 0.76 -2.00 9.04
N SER A 63 1.33 -0.78 8.88
CA SER A 63 0.70 0.27 8.08
C SER A 63 0.71 -0.05 6.59
N GLY A 64 1.70 -0.80 6.09
CA GLY A 64 1.70 -1.33 4.73
C GLY A 64 0.53 -2.30 4.50
N PHE A 65 0.36 -3.27 5.38
CA PHE A 65 -0.74 -4.22 5.31
C PHE A 65 -2.10 -3.55 5.49
N MET A 66 -2.24 -2.70 6.50
CA MET A 66 -3.53 -2.05 6.77
C MET A 66 -3.88 -1.01 5.71
N GLY A 67 -2.88 -0.28 5.22
CA GLY A 67 -3.04 0.70 4.15
C GLY A 67 -3.50 0.10 2.85
N SER A 68 -3.06 -1.14 2.53
CA SER A 68 -3.51 -1.87 1.33
C SER A 68 -5.02 -2.14 1.29
N ILE A 69 -5.70 -1.98 2.43
CA ILE A 69 -7.14 -2.20 2.59
C ILE A 69 -7.89 -0.90 2.81
N SER A 70 -7.36 0.00 3.65
CA SER A 70 -8.05 1.24 4.04
C SER A 70 -8.04 2.30 2.94
N GLY A 71 -7.00 2.32 2.11
CA GLY A 71 -6.82 3.28 1.02
C GLY A 71 -6.74 4.76 1.45
N SER A 72 -6.64 5.05 2.75
CA SER A 72 -6.57 6.40 3.31
C SER A 72 -5.41 6.51 4.29
N SER A 73 -4.50 7.45 4.05
CA SER A 73 -3.36 7.74 4.92
C SER A 73 -3.78 8.14 6.33
N VAL A 74 -4.77 9.01 6.44
CA VAL A 74 -5.27 9.52 7.73
C VAL A 74 -5.96 8.41 8.52
N ALA A 75 -6.87 7.64 7.90
CA ALA A 75 -7.55 6.54 8.55
C ALA A 75 -6.57 5.45 9.00
N ASN A 76 -5.57 5.13 8.17
CA ASN A 76 -4.52 4.18 8.49
C ASN A 76 -3.68 4.69 9.68
N THR A 77 -3.24 5.95 9.65
CA THR A 77 -2.50 6.58 10.76
C THR A 77 -3.25 6.51 12.09
N VAL A 78 -4.55 6.75 12.09
CA VAL A 78 -5.36 6.66 13.32
C VAL A 78 -5.48 5.21 13.79
N THR A 79 -5.75 4.28 12.88
CA THR A 79 -5.98 2.86 13.22
C THR A 79 -4.70 2.18 13.72
N THR A 80 -3.62 2.21 12.94
CA THR A 80 -2.36 1.55 13.30
C THR A 80 -1.57 2.37 14.30
N GLY A 81 -1.57 3.69 14.16
CA GLY A 81 -0.83 4.61 15.03
C GLY A 81 -1.31 4.62 16.48
N SER A 82 -2.58 4.31 16.75
CA SER A 82 -3.08 4.16 18.11
C SER A 82 -2.33 3.07 18.91
N PHE A 83 -1.76 2.08 18.24
CA PHE A 83 -0.95 1.01 18.84
C PHE A 83 0.55 1.22 18.65
N THR A 84 0.99 1.58 17.45
CA THR A 84 2.40 1.64 17.07
C THR A 84 3.11 2.85 17.68
N ILE A 85 2.47 4.02 17.74
CA ILE A 85 3.06 5.24 18.32
C ILE A 85 3.35 5.05 19.81
N PRO A 86 2.41 4.59 20.67
CA PRO A 86 2.70 4.27 22.06
C PRO A 86 3.79 3.21 22.21
N LEU A 87 3.81 2.18 21.34
CA LEU A 87 4.83 1.13 21.37
C LEU A 87 6.23 1.70 21.07
N MET A 88 6.38 2.56 20.06
CA MET A 88 7.62 3.24 19.75
C MET A 88 8.09 4.15 20.91
N LYS A 89 7.18 4.92 21.52
CA LYS A 89 7.49 5.79 22.65
C LYS A 89 8.03 5.01 23.86
N ARG A 90 7.43 3.83 24.16
CA ARG A 90 7.87 2.96 25.29
C ARG A 90 9.32 2.47 25.15
N VAL A 91 9.81 2.26 23.92
CA VAL A 91 11.20 1.83 23.67
C VAL A 91 12.18 2.99 23.45
N GLY A 92 11.73 4.24 23.70
CA GLY A 92 12.61 5.41 23.73
C GLY A 92 12.64 6.26 22.46
N TYR A 93 11.73 6.03 21.50
CA TYR A 93 11.60 6.94 20.36
C TYR A 93 11.00 8.29 20.79
N ARG A 94 11.54 9.37 20.25
CA ARG A 94 10.98 10.73 20.44
C ARG A 94 9.56 10.79 19.83
N PRO A 95 8.61 11.48 20.51
CA PRO A 95 7.22 11.58 20.01
C PRO A 95 7.10 12.07 18.57
N VAL A 96 7.88 13.09 18.19
CA VAL A 96 7.94 13.62 16.81
C VAL A 96 8.34 12.52 15.82
N PHE A 97 9.34 11.71 16.15
CA PHE A 97 9.82 10.65 15.26
C PHE A 97 8.81 9.51 15.17
N ALA A 98 8.22 9.10 16.29
CA ALA A 98 7.19 8.05 16.30
C ALA A 98 5.97 8.44 15.44
N GLY A 99 5.48 9.67 15.58
CA GLY A 99 4.42 10.20 14.73
C GLY A 99 4.82 10.28 13.25
N ALA A 100 6.07 10.70 12.97
CA ALA A 100 6.58 10.80 11.61
C ALA A 100 6.71 9.44 10.91
N VAL A 101 7.17 8.40 11.60
CA VAL A 101 7.25 7.03 11.05
C VAL A 101 5.86 6.53 10.66
N GLU A 102 4.90 6.70 11.56
CA GLU A 102 3.53 6.25 11.31
C GLU A 102 2.89 7.00 10.14
N ALA A 103 3.01 8.33 10.09
CA ALA A 103 2.48 9.13 9.00
C ALA A 103 3.09 8.74 7.64
N SER A 104 4.43 8.58 7.59
CA SER A 104 5.12 8.18 6.36
C SER A 104 4.71 6.78 5.90
N ALA A 105 4.62 5.82 6.83
CA ALA A 105 4.22 4.45 6.52
C ALA A 105 2.76 4.38 6.04
N SER A 106 1.87 5.10 6.72
CA SER A 106 0.43 5.14 6.38
C SER A 106 0.18 5.76 5.00
N THR A 107 0.95 6.76 4.62
CA THR A 107 0.86 7.37 3.29
C THR A 107 1.22 6.38 2.19
N GLY A 108 2.26 5.56 2.38
CA GLY A 108 2.63 4.49 1.45
C GLY A 108 1.54 3.42 1.28
N GLY A 109 0.67 3.25 2.26
CA GLY A 109 -0.45 2.32 2.17
C GLY A 109 -1.41 2.61 1.02
N GLN A 110 -1.52 3.86 0.60
CA GLN A 110 -2.41 4.26 -0.50
C GLN A 110 -1.96 3.78 -1.88
N ILE A 111 -0.65 3.48 -2.05
CA ILE A 111 -0.11 2.87 -3.28
C ILE A 111 0.01 1.35 -3.18
N MET A 112 -0.24 0.77 -2.02
CA MET A 112 -0.06 -0.66 -1.80
C MET A 112 -1.28 -1.46 -2.27
N PRO A 113 -1.13 -2.37 -3.28
CA PRO A 113 -2.20 -3.28 -3.67
C PRO A 113 -2.60 -4.22 -2.52
N PRO A 114 -3.82 -4.80 -2.52
CA PRO A 114 -4.72 -4.95 -3.65
C PRO A 114 -5.75 -3.83 -3.82
N ILE A 115 -6.10 -3.03 -2.79
CA ILE A 115 -7.20 -2.08 -2.90
C ILE A 115 -6.67 -0.67 -3.22
N MET A 116 -5.52 -0.29 -2.62
CA MET A 116 -4.93 1.02 -2.85
C MET A 116 -5.85 2.16 -2.35
N GLY A 117 -5.57 3.41 -2.74
CA GLY A 117 -6.50 4.50 -2.56
C GLY A 117 -7.59 4.53 -3.64
N ALA A 118 -8.72 5.17 -3.33
CA ALA A 118 -9.84 5.32 -4.27
C ALA A 118 -9.42 5.95 -5.62
N ALA A 119 -8.35 6.75 -5.62
CA ALA A 119 -7.77 7.35 -6.81
C ALA A 119 -7.32 6.33 -7.88
N ALA A 120 -6.91 5.13 -7.47
CA ALA A 120 -6.47 4.10 -8.42
C ALA A 120 -7.64 3.56 -9.29
N PHE A 121 -8.86 3.52 -8.76
CA PHE A 121 -10.05 3.17 -9.54
C PHE A 121 -10.39 4.27 -10.55
N ILE A 122 -10.24 5.53 -10.16
CA ILE A 122 -10.45 6.67 -11.08
C ILE A 122 -9.37 6.67 -12.16
N MET A 123 -8.13 6.31 -11.82
CA MET A 123 -7.04 6.15 -12.80
C MET A 123 -7.38 5.08 -13.83
N ALA A 124 -7.91 3.94 -13.40
CA ALA A 124 -8.32 2.86 -14.29
C ALA A 124 -9.38 3.33 -15.28
N GLU A 125 -10.36 4.11 -14.83
CA GLU A 125 -11.42 4.68 -15.66
C GLU A 125 -10.89 5.76 -16.62
N PHE A 126 -10.04 6.67 -16.15
CA PHE A 126 -9.42 7.70 -17.01
C PHE A 126 -8.57 7.10 -18.14
N LEU A 127 -7.91 5.99 -17.86
CA LEU A 127 -7.05 5.32 -18.83
C LEU A 127 -7.79 4.25 -19.66
N GLY A 128 -9.04 3.93 -19.32
CA GLY A 128 -9.79 2.86 -19.99
C GLY A 128 -9.16 1.47 -19.82
N VAL A 129 -8.47 1.21 -18.70
CA VAL A 129 -7.78 -0.06 -18.44
C VAL A 129 -8.38 -0.78 -17.24
N ALA A 130 -8.28 -2.12 -17.23
CA ALA A 130 -8.72 -2.90 -16.09
C ALA A 130 -7.94 -2.52 -14.82
N TYR A 131 -8.64 -2.37 -13.69
CA TYR A 131 -8.06 -2.01 -12.39
C TYR A 131 -6.86 -2.88 -11.99
N ILE A 132 -6.93 -4.18 -12.28
CA ILE A 132 -5.84 -5.11 -11.96
C ILE A 132 -4.51 -4.73 -12.63
N LYS A 133 -4.53 -4.12 -13.81
CA LYS A 133 -3.32 -3.62 -14.47
C LYS A 133 -2.68 -2.49 -13.67
N ILE A 134 -3.49 -1.54 -13.17
CA ILE A 134 -3.01 -0.46 -12.29
C ILE A 134 -2.42 -1.05 -11.00
N ALA A 135 -3.14 -1.97 -10.36
CA ALA A 135 -2.67 -2.62 -9.15
C ALA A 135 -1.35 -3.37 -9.36
N THR A 136 -1.20 -4.10 -10.47
CA THR A 136 0.05 -4.80 -10.80
C THR A 136 1.21 -3.83 -11.01
N CYS A 137 1.00 -2.72 -11.70
CA CYS A 137 2.01 -1.67 -11.88
C CYS A 137 2.47 -1.07 -10.54
N ALA A 138 1.58 -0.96 -9.56
CA ALA A 138 1.87 -0.35 -8.28
C ALA A 138 2.67 -1.24 -7.32
N VAL A 139 2.70 -2.58 -7.52
CA VAL A 139 3.35 -3.53 -6.59
C VAL A 139 4.80 -3.15 -6.30
N ILE A 140 5.63 -3.03 -7.33
CA ILE A 140 7.06 -2.76 -7.15
C ILE A 140 7.31 -1.36 -6.57
N PRO A 141 6.74 -0.28 -7.10
CA PRO A 141 6.86 1.04 -6.49
C PRO A 141 6.43 1.08 -5.03
N ALA A 142 5.34 0.40 -4.66
CA ALA A 142 4.90 0.33 -3.28
C ALA A 142 5.90 -0.40 -2.37
N LEU A 143 6.39 -1.57 -2.81
CA LEU A 143 7.40 -2.33 -2.04
C LEU A 143 8.67 -1.51 -1.82
N PHE A 144 9.15 -0.79 -2.84
CA PHE A 144 10.31 0.08 -2.72
C PHE A 144 10.06 1.29 -1.81
N TYR A 145 8.83 1.82 -1.79
CA TYR A 145 8.47 2.87 -0.84
C TYR A 145 8.59 2.39 0.61
N PHE A 146 8.00 1.23 0.94
CA PHE A 146 8.09 0.66 2.29
C PHE A 146 9.53 0.26 2.64
N PHE A 147 10.28 -0.25 1.66
CA PHE A 147 11.70 -0.53 1.82
C PHE A 147 12.49 0.76 2.13
N ALA A 148 12.20 1.88 1.45
CA ALA A 148 12.85 3.16 1.68
C ALA A 148 12.58 3.69 3.10
N VAL A 149 11.30 3.75 3.51
CA VAL A 149 10.93 4.17 4.87
C VAL A 149 11.54 3.22 5.92
N GLY A 150 11.48 1.90 5.69
CA GLY A 150 12.07 0.88 6.55
C GLY A 150 13.58 1.02 6.70
N THR A 151 14.29 1.35 5.61
CA THR A 151 15.74 1.62 5.62
C THR A 151 16.06 2.85 6.45
N MET A 152 15.35 3.96 6.27
CA MET A 152 15.56 5.17 7.06
C MET A 152 15.31 4.95 8.55
N VAL A 153 14.23 4.23 8.88
CA VAL A 153 13.91 3.83 10.26
C VAL A 153 15.02 2.94 10.85
N HIS A 154 15.54 1.99 10.05
CA HIS A 154 16.65 1.12 10.50
C HIS A 154 17.92 1.90 10.78
N LEU A 155 18.30 2.80 9.88
CA LEU A 155 19.51 3.62 10.04
C LEU A 155 19.40 4.57 11.24
N GLU A 156 18.23 5.19 11.43
CA GLU A 156 17.98 6.04 12.60
C GLU A 156 18.04 5.25 13.90
N ALA A 157 17.46 4.05 13.94
CA ALA A 157 17.52 3.18 15.11
C ALA A 157 18.95 2.77 15.45
N LYS A 158 19.75 2.41 14.44
CA LYS A 158 21.17 2.11 14.62
C LYS A 158 21.97 3.31 15.10
N LYS A 159 21.69 4.49 14.56
CA LYS A 159 22.30 5.76 14.96
C LYS A 159 22.00 6.12 16.40
N SER A 160 20.78 5.87 16.84
CA SER A 160 20.28 6.19 18.20
C SER A 160 20.50 5.05 19.21
N GLY A 161 21.09 3.92 18.81
CA GLY A 161 21.34 2.76 19.69
C GLY A 161 20.06 2.02 20.13
N LEU A 162 18.92 2.20 19.43
CA LEU A 162 17.65 1.58 19.79
C LEU A 162 17.66 0.09 19.42
N VAL A 163 17.32 -0.74 20.40
CA VAL A 163 17.25 -2.20 20.25
C VAL A 163 15.85 -2.65 19.88
N GLY A 164 15.73 -3.92 19.48
CA GLY A 164 14.44 -4.58 19.25
C GLY A 164 13.80 -5.08 20.54
N ILE A 165 12.60 -5.64 20.42
CA ILE A 165 11.89 -6.35 21.47
C ILE A 165 12.53 -7.75 21.64
N SER A 166 12.65 -8.24 22.89
CA SER A 166 13.12 -9.61 23.13
C SER A 166 12.27 -10.64 22.41
N ARG A 167 12.90 -11.66 21.83
CA ARG A 167 12.21 -12.72 21.09
C ARG A 167 11.19 -13.49 21.92
N ASP A 168 11.40 -13.57 23.24
CA ASP A 168 10.49 -14.26 24.16
C ASP A 168 9.15 -13.54 24.30
N ASN A 169 9.12 -12.23 24.03
CA ASN A 169 7.93 -11.39 24.11
C ASN A 169 7.25 -11.18 22.74
N LEU A 170 7.71 -11.89 21.70
CA LEU A 170 7.17 -11.76 20.34
C LEU A 170 6.33 -12.98 19.98
N PRO A 171 5.18 -12.77 19.30
CA PRO A 171 4.38 -13.87 18.79
C PRO A 171 5.15 -14.62 17.68
N ARG A 172 4.89 -15.91 17.52
CA ARG A 172 5.41 -16.68 16.39
C ARG A 172 4.46 -16.57 15.20
N VAL A 173 5.01 -16.37 14.01
CA VAL A 173 4.22 -16.22 12.76
C VAL A 173 3.20 -17.36 12.60
N MET A 174 3.62 -18.61 12.84
CA MET A 174 2.75 -19.77 12.66
C MET A 174 1.59 -19.80 13.68
N ASP A 175 1.82 -19.34 14.91
CA ASP A 175 0.78 -19.30 15.93
C ASP A 175 -0.26 -18.22 15.61
N VAL A 176 0.21 -17.05 15.17
CA VAL A 176 -0.66 -15.95 14.69
C VAL A 176 -1.52 -16.40 13.51
N LEU A 177 -0.90 -17.08 12.52
CA LEU A 177 -1.64 -17.57 11.34
C LEU A 177 -2.61 -18.70 11.69
N ARG A 178 -2.27 -19.59 12.63
CA ARG A 178 -3.19 -20.65 13.08
C ARG A 178 -4.40 -20.11 13.85
N GLU A 179 -4.19 -19.06 14.62
CA GLU A 179 -5.26 -18.47 15.43
C GLU A 179 -6.19 -17.57 14.60
N ARG A 180 -5.62 -16.73 13.72
CA ARG A 180 -6.35 -15.64 13.06
C ARG A 180 -6.17 -15.58 11.54
N GLY A 181 -5.40 -16.48 10.94
CA GLY A 181 -5.07 -16.46 9.50
C GLY A 181 -6.31 -16.51 8.59
N LEU A 182 -7.42 -17.08 9.06
CA LEU A 182 -8.68 -17.09 8.33
C LEU A 182 -9.18 -15.67 7.98
N LEU A 183 -8.82 -14.67 8.77
CA LEU A 183 -9.22 -13.28 8.51
C LEU A 183 -8.59 -12.68 7.23
N ILE A 184 -7.52 -13.31 6.70
CA ILE A 184 -6.92 -12.90 5.41
C ILE A 184 -7.75 -13.43 4.22
N PHE A 185 -8.57 -14.43 4.44
CA PHE A 185 -9.29 -15.14 3.38
C PHE A 185 -10.14 -14.22 2.48
N PRO A 186 -10.91 -13.24 2.98
CA PRO A 186 -11.66 -12.31 2.14
C PRO A 186 -10.79 -11.50 1.17
N LEU A 187 -9.53 -11.21 1.55
CA LEU A 187 -8.58 -10.53 0.67
C LEU A 187 -8.16 -11.41 -0.51
N PHE A 188 -7.94 -12.71 -0.26
CA PHE A 188 -7.66 -13.65 -1.35
C PHE A 188 -8.81 -13.76 -2.34
N ILE A 189 -10.07 -13.73 -1.85
CA ILE A 189 -11.26 -13.72 -2.72
C ILE A 189 -11.25 -12.48 -3.63
N ILE A 190 -11.03 -11.30 -3.07
CA ILE A 190 -10.96 -10.06 -3.86
C ILE A 190 -9.85 -10.12 -4.90
N ILE A 191 -8.63 -10.50 -4.49
CA ILE A 191 -7.49 -10.59 -5.39
C ILE A 191 -7.80 -11.57 -6.53
N TYR A 192 -8.34 -12.73 -6.21
CA TYR A 192 -8.69 -13.75 -7.20
C TYR A 192 -9.72 -13.22 -8.21
N LEU A 193 -10.81 -12.60 -7.73
CA LEU A 193 -11.84 -12.05 -8.60
C LEU A 193 -11.31 -10.93 -9.52
N LEU A 194 -10.43 -10.06 -8.99
CA LEU A 194 -9.80 -9.01 -9.78
C LEU A 194 -8.83 -9.58 -10.84
N VAL A 195 -8.02 -10.58 -10.48
CA VAL A 195 -7.06 -11.23 -11.40
C VAL A 195 -7.80 -11.98 -12.51
N THR A 196 -8.95 -12.59 -12.20
CA THR A 196 -9.78 -13.29 -13.19
C THR A 196 -10.62 -12.33 -14.06
N GLY A 197 -10.44 -11.02 -13.94
CA GLY A 197 -11.08 -10.01 -14.76
C GLY A 197 -12.54 -9.73 -14.38
N LYS A 198 -12.98 -10.14 -13.21
CA LYS A 198 -14.30 -9.77 -12.69
C LYS A 198 -14.31 -8.29 -12.29
N SER A 199 -15.50 -7.69 -12.32
CA SER A 199 -15.64 -6.27 -12.00
C SER A 199 -15.21 -5.97 -10.54
N PRO A 200 -14.60 -4.80 -10.28
CA PRO A 200 -14.25 -4.38 -8.91
C PRO A 200 -15.45 -4.36 -7.97
N PHE A 201 -16.64 -4.00 -8.49
CA PHE A 201 -17.90 -4.05 -7.75
C PHE A 201 -18.20 -5.45 -7.20
N LEU A 202 -18.14 -6.46 -8.06
CA LEU A 202 -18.39 -7.86 -7.68
C LEU A 202 -17.33 -8.37 -6.69
N ALA A 203 -16.07 -7.99 -6.88
CA ALA A 203 -14.98 -8.34 -5.98
C ALA A 203 -15.21 -7.76 -4.58
N ALA A 204 -15.58 -6.49 -4.47
CA ALA A 204 -15.88 -5.85 -3.19
C ALA A 204 -17.13 -6.44 -2.53
N PHE A 205 -18.20 -6.71 -3.28
CA PHE A 205 -19.42 -7.35 -2.79
C PHE A 205 -19.10 -8.69 -2.11
N TRP A 206 -18.40 -9.58 -2.82
CA TRP A 206 -18.03 -10.88 -2.26
C TRP A 206 -17.01 -10.72 -1.10
N GLY A 207 -16.12 -9.75 -1.18
CA GLY A 207 -15.23 -9.40 -0.08
C GLY A 207 -15.99 -9.08 1.21
N ILE A 208 -17.05 -8.26 1.14
CA ILE A 208 -17.90 -7.93 2.30
C ILE A 208 -18.60 -9.16 2.85
N ILE A 209 -19.21 -9.98 1.98
CA ILE A 209 -19.90 -11.21 2.37
C ILE A 209 -18.95 -12.15 3.12
N TYR A 210 -17.78 -12.46 2.53
CA TYR A 210 -16.79 -13.34 3.16
C TYR A 210 -16.16 -12.72 4.42
N ALA A 211 -15.94 -11.39 4.46
CA ALA A 211 -15.44 -10.72 5.66
C ALA A 211 -16.44 -10.84 6.83
N THR A 212 -17.73 -10.64 6.54
CA THR A 212 -18.79 -10.77 7.54
C THR A 212 -18.91 -12.22 8.02
N ALA A 213 -18.86 -13.19 7.10
CA ALA A 213 -18.94 -14.61 7.43
C ALA A 213 -17.72 -15.10 8.22
N THR A 214 -16.50 -14.69 7.83
CA THR A 214 -15.28 -15.04 8.59
C THR A 214 -15.24 -14.42 9.99
N GLY A 215 -15.82 -13.24 10.16
CA GLY A 215 -15.99 -12.58 11.46
C GLY A 215 -16.89 -13.34 12.44
N GLN A 216 -17.72 -14.28 11.95
CA GLN A 216 -18.54 -15.16 12.78
C GLN A 216 -17.77 -16.39 13.29
N ILE A 217 -16.59 -16.69 12.73
CA ILE A 217 -15.85 -17.91 13.05
C ILE A 217 -14.91 -17.66 14.23
N HIS A 218 -15.18 -18.36 15.33
CA HIS A 218 -14.36 -18.38 16.53
C HIS A 218 -14.30 -19.82 17.10
N GLN A 219 -13.72 -20.01 18.27
CA GLN A 219 -13.48 -21.40 18.78
C GLN A 219 -14.72 -22.29 18.83
N ARG A 220 -15.87 -21.75 19.26
CA ARG A 220 -17.13 -22.50 19.33
C ARG A 220 -17.80 -22.70 17.98
N THR A 221 -17.68 -21.72 17.08
CA THR A 221 -18.29 -21.76 15.75
C THR A 221 -17.34 -22.27 14.67
N LYS A 222 -16.20 -22.88 15.02
CA LYS A 222 -15.29 -23.53 14.06
C LYS A 222 -15.99 -24.43 13.03
N PRO A 223 -17.05 -25.19 13.36
CA PRO A 223 -17.76 -25.97 12.36
C PRO A 223 -18.31 -25.17 11.18
N LEU A 224 -18.63 -23.88 11.36
CA LEU A 224 -19.09 -22.99 10.28
C LEU A 224 -18.02 -22.71 9.22
N LEU A 225 -16.74 -23.06 9.48
CA LEU A 225 -15.67 -23.00 8.47
C LEU A 225 -15.97 -23.94 7.29
N MET A 226 -16.65 -25.04 7.53
CA MET A 226 -16.99 -26.01 6.49
C MET A 226 -17.91 -25.41 5.42
N PRO A 227 -19.12 -24.92 5.72
CA PRO A 227 -19.96 -24.31 4.70
C PRO A 227 -19.33 -23.05 4.07
N LEU A 228 -18.50 -22.29 4.82
CA LEU A 228 -17.74 -21.18 4.27
C LEU A 228 -16.80 -21.64 3.14
N LEU A 229 -15.99 -22.64 3.38
CA LEU A 229 -15.06 -23.17 2.37
C LEU A 229 -15.78 -23.83 1.20
N LEU A 230 -16.91 -24.53 1.47
CA LEU A 230 -17.73 -25.16 0.43
C LEU A 230 -18.47 -24.15 -0.48
N SER A 231 -18.72 -22.94 0.00
CA SER A 231 -19.31 -21.89 -0.81
C SER A 231 -18.34 -21.27 -1.81
N VAL A 232 -17.02 -21.51 -1.67
CA VAL A 232 -15.97 -20.89 -2.50
C VAL A 232 -15.98 -21.40 -3.94
N PRO A 233 -15.96 -22.74 -4.24
CA PRO A 233 -15.99 -23.22 -5.61
C PRO A 233 -17.20 -22.74 -6.41
N PRO A 234 -18.45 -22.80 -5.90
CA PRO A 234 -19.60 -22.25 -6.57
C PRO A 234 -19.48 -20.74 -6.83
N CYS A 235 -18.97 -19.99 -5.84
CA CYS A 235 -18.81 -18.54 -5.94
C CYS A 235 -17.75 -18.12 -6.96
N LEU A 236 -16.55 -18.70 -6.89
CA LEU A 236 -15.41 -18.26 -7.68
C LEU A 236 -15.33 -18.88 -9.06
N PHE A 237 -15.63 -20.17 -9.16
CA PHE A 237 -15.43 -20.94 -10.37
C PHE A 237 -16.75 -21.27 -11.11
N GLY A 238 -17.90 -20.95 -10.50
CA GLY A 238 -19.19 -21.37 -11.04
C GLY A 238 -19.36 -22.90 -11.07
N ILE A 239 -18.57 -23.62 -10.26
CA ILE A 239 -18.60 -25.07 -10.25
C ILE A 239 -19.82 -25.56 -9.47
N ASN A 240 -20.68 -26.31 -10.15
CA ASN A 240 -21.70 -27.09 -9.50
C ASN A 240 -21.13 -28.51 -9.21
N PRO A 241 -20.97 -28.90 -7.92
CA PRO A 241 -20.44 -30.22 -7.58
C PRO A 241 -21.31 -31.37 -8.04
N PHE A 242 -22.53 -31.10 -8.55
CA PHE A 242 -23.45 -32.09 -9.11
C PHE A 242 -23.35 -32.23 -10.65
N ASP A 243 -22.51 -31.44 -11.31
CA ASP A 243 -22.16 -31.68 -12.70
C ASP A 243 -21.35 -32.99 -12.82
N ALA A 244 -21.44 -33.68 -13.97
CA ALA A 244 -21.04 -35.09 -14.17
C ALA A 244 -19.70 -35.56 -13.58
N ALA A 245 -18.73 -34.64 -13.35
CA ALA A 245 -17.44 -34.91 -12.70
C ALA A 245 -17.46 -34.74 -11.16
N GLY A 246 -18.46 -34.05 -10.62
CA GLY A 246 -18.56 -33.66 -9.20
C GLY A 246 -19.40 -34.58 -8.33
N ILE A 247 -20.23 -35.44 -8.92
CA ILE A 247 -21.21 -36.27 -8.22
C ILE A 247 -20.56 -37.17 -7.15
N LEU A 248 -19.43 -37.80 -7.45
CA LEU A 248 -18.74 -38.68 -6.51
C LEU A 248 -18.06 -37.93 -5.36
N ALA A 249 -17.46 -36.79 -5.64
CA ALA A 249 -16.82 -35.94 -4.63
C ALA A 249 -17.85 -35.28 -3.72
N GLY A 250 -18.95 -34.77 -4.28
CA GLY A 250 -20.02 -34.09 -3.54
C GLY A 250 -20.77 -35.01 -2.58
N TRP A 251 -21.14 -36.22 -3.00
CA TRP A 251 -21.95 -37.14 -2.19
C TRP A 251 -21.16 -37.97 -1.17
N VAL A 252 -19.86 -38.20 -1.37
CA VAL A 252 -19.07 -39.05 -0.50
C VAL A 252 -18.11 -38.26 0.37
N VAL A 253 -17.36 -37.34 -0.22
CA VAL A 253 -16.30 -36.59 0.49
C VAL A 253 -16.91 -35.57 1.46
N PHE A 254 -17.96 -34.85 1.07
CA PHE A 254 -18.57 -33.86 1.94
C PHE A 254 -19.27 -34.43 3.16
N PRO A 255 -20.12 -35.46 3.06
CA PRO A 255 -20.69 -36.12 4.24
C PRO A 255 -19.63 -36.75 5.15
N ALA A 256 -18.57 -37.32 4.59
CA ALA A 256 -17.50 -37.91 5.37
C ALA A 256 -16.71 -36.86 6.17
N ILE A 257 -16.38 -35.73 5.57
CA ILE A 257 -15.74 -34.60 6.26
C ILE A 257 -16.71 -34.00 7.29
N ALA A 258 -17.99 -33.88 6.98
CA ALA A 258 -19.01 -33.38 7.88
C ALA A 258 -19.17 -34.29 9.12
N LEU A 259 -19.24 -35.61 8.91
CA LEU A 259 -19.30 -36.59 9.99
C LEU A 259 -18.03 -36.57 10.85
N TYR A 260 -16.85 -36.48 10.23
CA TYR A 260 -15.59 -36.38 10.96
C TYR A 260 -15.54 -35.13 11.85
N TYR A 261 -15.97 -33.96 11.33
CA TYR A 261 -16.05 -32.73 12.11
C TYR A 261 -17.12 -32.81 13.21
N PHE A 262 -18.28 -33.43 12.94
CA PHE A 262 -19.33 -33.65 13.92
C PHE A 262 -18.83 -34.47 15.12
N TRP A 263 -18.09 -35.54 14.86
CA TRP A 263 -17.55 -36.42 15.90
C TRP A 263 -16.46 -35.75 16.74
N ARG A 264 -15.71 -34.82 16.15
CA ARG A 264 -14.56 -34.18 16.79
C ARG A 264 -14.86 -32.81 17.39
N SER A 265 -16.04 -32.26 17.16
CA SER A 265 -16.41 -30.91 17.60
C SER A 265 -16.89 -30.91 19.04
N ALA A 266 -16.42 -29.90 19.82
CA ALA A 266 -16.85 -29.68 21.21
C ALA A 266 -18.26 -29.06 21.30
N ASP A 267 -18.75 -28.41 20.22
CA ASP A 267 -20.06 -27.74 20.19
C ASP A 267 -20.98 -28.43 19.16
N ARG A 268 -21.89 -29.27 19.66
CA ARG A 268 -22.82 -30.04 18.84
C ARG A 268 -23.86 -29.16 18.13
N VAL A 269 -24.22 -28.01 18.76
CA VAL A 269 -25.22 -27.09 18.18
C VAL A 269 -24.63 -26.41 16.95
N ALA A 270 -23.41 -25.85 17.07
CA ALA A 270 -22.71 -25.24 15.95
C ALA A 270 -22.48 -26.23 14.79
N THR A 271 -22.20 -27.49 15.12
CA THR A 271 -22.02 -28.54 14.11
C THR A 271 -23.33 -28.89 13.41
N GLY A 272 -24.45 -29.00 14.15
CA GLY A 272 -25.77 -29.22 13.57
C GLY A 272 -26.20 -28.08 12.62
N ILE A 273 -25.96 -26.83 13.03
CA ILE A 273 -26.21 -25.66 12.18
C ILE A 273 -25.32 -25.71 10.92
N SER A 274 -24.04 -26.01 11.07
CA SER A 274 -23.12 -26.13 9.93
C SER A 274 -23.60 -27.19 8.90
N LEU A 275 -24.02 -28.35 9.37
CA LEU A 275 -24.57 -29.40 8.52
C LEU A 275 -25.88 -28.96 7.84
N GLY A 276 -26.74 -28.24 8.55
CA GLY A 276 -27.95 -27.66 7.97
C GLY A 276 -27.63 -26.67 6.84
N ILE A 277 -26.63 -25.80 7.02
CA ILE A 277 -26.19 -24.85 5.99
C ILE A 277 -25.60 -25.58 4.77
N VAL A 278 -24.80 -26.63 5.00
CA VAL A 278 -24.27 -27.48 3.90
C VAL A 278 -25.43 -28.16 3.16
N ALA A 279 -26.42 -28.68 3.86
CA ALA A 279 -27.59 -29.29 3.22
C ALA A 279 -28.39 -28.28 2.38
N VAL A 280 -28.53 -27.04 2.87
CA VAL A 280 -29.17 -25.96 2.09
C VAL A 280 -28.35 -25.63 0.85
N LEU A 281 -27.04 -25.42 0.97
CA LEU A 281 -26.13 -25.13 -0.15
C LEU A 281 -26.20 -26.23 -1.22
N THR A 282 -26.06 -27.48 -0.81
CA THR A 282 -26.11 -28.63 -1.72
C THR A 282 -27.50 -28.81 -2.32
N GLY A 283 -28.57 -28.60 -1.55
CA GLY A 283 -29.94 -28.65 -2.04
C GLY A 283 -30.23 -27.56 -3.09
N LEU A 284 -29.78 -26.33 -2.88
CA LEU A 284 -29.93 -25.24 -3.85
C LEU A 284 -29.19 -25.56 -5.17
N LEU A 285 -27.96 -26.06 -5.06
CA LEU A 285 -27.16 -26.48 -6.22
C LEU A 285 -27.79 -27.66 -6.97
N TYR A 286 -28.36 -28.64 -6.24
CA TYR A 286 -29.07 -29.77 -6.83
C TYR A 286 -30.36 -29.33 -7.59
N LEU A 287 -31.08 -28.33 -7.04
CA LEU A 287 -32.25 -27.74 -7.66
C LEU A 287 -31.92 -26.84 -8.87
N GLY A 288 -30.66 -26.71 -9.25
CA GLY A 288 -30.22 -25.91 -10.38
C GLY A 288 -30.21 -24.40 -10.13
N VAL A 289 -30.19 -23.97 -8.85
CA VAL A 289 -30.04 -22.56 -8.52
C VAL A 289 -28.63 -22.09 -8.93
N GLU A 290 -28.56 -20.87 -9.45
CA GLU A 290 -27.28 -20.29 -9.86
C GLU A 290 -26.22 -20.41 -8.74
N THR A 291 -25.02 -20.87 -9.11
CA THR A 291 -23.95 -21.21 -8.16
C THR A 291 -23.55 -20.05 -7.25
N SER A 292 -23.50 -18.84 -7.78
CA SER A 292 -23.25 -17.62 -7.01
C SER A 292 -24.35 -17.32 -6.00
N LEU A 293 -25.60 -17.50 -6.36
CA LEU A 293 -26.76 -17.29 -5.48
C LEU A 293 -26.82 -18.35 -4.36
N ALA A 294 -26.52 -19.59 -4.67
CA ALA A 294 -26.43 -20.66 -3.66
C ALA A 294 -25.32 -20.35 -2.64
N ALA A 295 -24.12 -19.92 -3.11
CA ALA A 295 -23.02 -19.49 -2.25
C ALA A 295 -23.37 -18.27 -1.39
N PHE A 296 -24.12 -17.31 -1.94
CA PHE A 296 -24.61 -16.14 -1.20
C PHE A 296 -25.50 -16.56 -0.02
N TRP A 297 -26.49 -17.38 -0.26
CA TRP A 297 -27.38 -17.84 0.82
C TRP A 297 -26.67 -18.66 1.88
N ALA A 298 -25.71 -19.50 1.48
CA ALA A 298 -24.89 -20.24 2.45
C ALA A 298 -24.11 -19.29 3.39
N ASN A 299 -23.48 -18.25 2.83
CA ASN A 299 -22.76 -17.25 3.63
C ASN A 299 -23.72 -16.41 4.50
N MET A 300 -24.91 -16.05 4.00
CA MET A 300 -25.92 -15.37 4.80
C MET A 300 -26.38 -16.21 5.98
N LEU A 301 -26.58 -17.50 5.79
CA LEU A 301 -26.92 -18.41 6.89
C LEU A 301 -25.77 -18.54 7.91
N ILE A 302 -24.49 -18.50 7.50
CA ILE A 302 -23.34 -18.44 8.41
C ILE A 302 -23.40 -17.17 9.25
N VAL A 303 -23.67 -16.01 8.64
CA VAL A 303 -23.81 -14.74 9.35
C VAL A 303 -24.95 -14.83 10.36
N ILE A 304 -26.14 -15.27 9.94
CA ILE A 304 -27.30 -15.40 10.81
C ILE A 304 -26.98 -16.35 11.99
N ALA A 305 -26.39 -17.51 11.72
CA ALA A 305 -25.98 -18.45 12.76
C ALA A 305 -25.01 -17.83 13.77
N GLY A 306 -24.04 -17.06 13.28
CA GLY A 306 -23.06 -16.40 14.13
C GLY A 306 -23.64 -15.32 15.04
N LEU A 307 -24.75 -14.67 14.66
CA LEU A 307 -25.41 -13.65 15.49
C LEU A 307 -25.94 -14.19 16.83
N PHE A 308 -26.17 -15.49 16.94
CA PHE A 308 -26.61 -16.14 18.19
C PHE A 308 -25.46 -16.35 19.18
N TYR A 309 -24.20 -16.16 18.76
CA TYR A 309 -23.02 -16.33 19.61
C TYR A 309 -22.47 -14.97 20.08
N LYS A 310 -22.30 -14.81 21.39
CA LYS A 310 -21.79 -13.56 22.00
C LYS A 310 -20.33 -13.27 21.63
N GLU A 311 -19.57 -14.31 21.32
CA GLU A 311 -18.16 -14.24 20.96
C GLU A 311 -17.91 -13.78 19.52
N SER A 312 -18.95 -13.75 18.69
CA SER A 312 -18.87 -13.27 17.29
C SER A 312 -18.49 -11.79 17.25
N LYS A 313 -17.54 -11.45 16.39
CA LYS A 313 -17.04 -10.08 16.22
C LYS A 313 -17.93 -9.21 15.33
N MET A 314 -18.71 -9.83 14.43
CA MET A 314 -19.60 -9.14 13.51
C MET A 314 -21.07 -9.36 13.92
N ARG A 315 -21.47 -8.71 15.02
CA ARG A 315 -22.86 -8.72 15.52
C ARG A 315 -23.66 -7.63 14.82
N VAL A 316 -24.98 -7.60 15.05
CA VAL A 316 -25.86 -6.61 14.40
C VAL A 316 -25.40 -5.16 14.62
N PRO A 317 -25.03 -4.72 15.85
CA PRO A 317 -24.55 -3.36 16.06
C PRO A 317 -23.27 -3.05 15.27
N GLU A 318 -22.32 -3.99 15.18
CA GLU A 318 -21.08 -3.84 14.43
C GLU A 318 -21.33 -3.78 12.90
N ILE A 319 -22.27 -4.58 12.40
CA ILE A 319 -22.68 -4.54 10.99
C ILE A 319 -23.33 -3.20 10.67
N LEU A 320 -24.30 -2.76 11.48
CA LEU A 320 -24.99 -1.48 11.28
C LEU A 320 -24.03 -0.29 11.38
N SER A 321 -23.16 -0.30 12.38
CA SER A 321 -22.14 0.74 12.54
C SER A 321 -21.11 0.73 11.39
N SER A 322 -20.76 -0.45 10.83
CA SER A 322 -19.90 -0.52 9.63
C SER A 322 -20.59 0.08 8.41
N LEU A 323 -21.87 -0.15 8.24
CA LEU A 323 -22.66 0.45 7.16
C LEU A 323 -22.76 1.97 7.33
N GLU A 324 -23.04 2.45 8.55
CA GLU A 324 -23.14 3.87 8.86
C GLU A 324 -21.82 4.60 8.61
N ASP A 325 -20.72 4.10 9.21
CA ASP A 325 -19.39 4.71 9.07
C ASP A 325 -18.91 4.64 7.61
N GLY A 326 -19.19 3.53 6.91
CA GLY A 326 -18.84 3.37 5.50
C GLY A 326 -19.57 4.35 4.60
N THR A 327 -20.85 4.54 4.85
CA THR A 327 -21.67 5.50 4.12
C THR A 327 -21.18 6.94 4.37
N LYS A 328 -20.90 7.31 5.63
CA LYS A 328 -20.34 8.63 5.98
C LYS A 328 -19.01 8.89 5.28
N ASN A 329 -18.11 7.90 5.27
CA ASN A 329 -16.81 8.03 4.61
C ASN A 329 -16.98 8.15 3.07
N ALA A 330 -17.86 7.36 2.48
CA ALA A 330 -18.12 7.42 1.04
C ALA A 330 -18.77 8.75 0.62
N ILE A 331 -19.69 9.28 1.43
CA ILE A 331 -20.29 10.61 1.20
C ILE A 331 -19.22 11.70 1.22
N ALA A 332 -18.29 11.65 2.19
CA ALA A 332 -17.21 12.62 2.26
C ALA A 332 -16.31 12.59 1.00
N ILE A 333 -15.97 11.38 0.53
CA ILE A 333 -15.21 11.21 -0.73
C ILE A 333 -16.02 11.69 -1.92
N GLY A 334 -17.31 11.35 -2.00
CA GLY A 334 -18.22 11.79 -3.07
C GLY A 334 -18.39 13.29 -3.13
N ALA A 335 -18.55 13.96 -1.98
CA ALA A 335 -18.62 15.41 -1.89
C ALA A 335 -17.31 16.07 -2.39
N ALA A 336 -16.16 15.52 -1.98
CA ALA A 336 -14.87 15.99 -2.49
C ALA A 336 -14.75 15.83 -4.01
N CYS A 337 -15.16 14.68 -4.56
CA CYS A 337 -15.14 14.43 -6.01
C CYS A 337 -16.12 15.34 -6.76
N ALA A 338 -17.29 15.64 -6.20
CA ALA A 338 -18.23 16.61 -6.77
C ALA A 338 -17.63 18.02 -6.82
N CYS A 339 -16.98 18.47 -5.73
CA CYS A 339 -16.27 19.75 -5.70
C CYS A 339 -15.14 19.81 -6.74
N VAL A 340 -14.35 18.73 -6.84
CA VAL A 340 -13.27 18.65 -7.85
C VAL A 340 -13.84 18.60 -9.27
N GLY A 341 -15.05 18.10 -9.47
CA GLY A 341 -15.76 18.16 -10.75
C GLY A 341 -15.89 19.59 -11.33
N PHE A 342 -16.02 20.62 -10.48
CA PHE A 342 -15.94 22.02 -10.93
C PHE A 342 -14.55 22.35 -11.48
N ILE A 343 -13.48 21.88 -10.82
CA ILE A 343 -12.10 22.13 -11.25
C ILE A 343 -11.84 21.41 -12.57
N VAL A 344 -12.28 20.16 -12.70
CA VAL A 344 -12.19 19.37 -13.94
C VAL A 344 -12.90 20.09 -15.07
N GLY A 345 -14.16 20.45 -14.87
CA GLY A 345 -14.95 21.15 -15.87
C GLY A 345 -14.36 22.51 -16.28
N ALA A 346 -13.87 23.29 -15.32
CA ALA A 346 -13.18 24.56 -15.60
C ALA A 346 -11.89 24.33 -16.37
N THR A 347 -11.10 23.32 -16.00
CA THR A 347 -9.83 22.97 -16.65
C THR A 347 -10.06 22.53 -18.09
N THR A 348 -11.08 21.73 -18.33
CA THR A 348 -11.45 21.25 -19.68
C THR A 348 -11.95 22.41 -20.55
N LEU A 349 -12.84 23.24 -20.03
CA LEU A 349 -13.38 24.40 -20.76
C LEU A 349 -12.32 25.44 -21.15
N THR A 350 -11.38 25.71 -20.25
CA THR A 350 -10.37 26.76 -20.45
C THR A 350 -9.11 26.28 -21.12
N GLY A 351 -8.91 24.95 -21.19
CA GLY A 351 -7.68 24.33 -21.66
C GLY A 351 -6.45 24.67 -20.78
N ILE A 352 -6.69 25.07 -19.50
CA ILE A 352 -5.61 25.50 -18.59
C ILE A 352 -4.59 24.39 -18.33
N GLY A 353 -4.99 23.11 -18.35
CA GLY A 353 -4.07 21.99 -18.22
C GLY A 353 -2.98 21.96 -19.29
N LEU A 354 -3.35 22.21 -20.56
CA LEU A 354 -2.37 22.30 -21.64
C LEU A 354 -1.47 23.53 -21.53
N LYS A 355 -2.03 24.69 -21.15
CA LYS A 355 -1.25 25.91 -20.90
C LYS A 355 -0.26 25.72 -19.76
N PHE A 356 -0.70 25.07 -18.68
CA PHE A 356 0.15 24.74 -17.54
C PHE A 356 1.28 23.79 -17.97
N ALA A 357 0.97 22.75 -18.74
CA ALA A 357 1.97 21.81 -19.28
C ALA A 357 3.04 22.54 -20.10
N THR A 358 2.62 23.42 -21.01
CA THR A 358 3.54 24.24 -21.81
C THR A 358 4.43 25.13 -20.94
N ALA A 359 3.87 25.76 -19.91
CA ALA A 359 4.63 26.59 -18.96
C ALA A 359 5.65 25.77 -18.15
N VAL A 360 5.28 24.58 -17.68
CA VAL A 360 6.18 23.66 -16.97
C VAL A 360 7.34 23.25 -17.84
N ILE A 361 7.08 22.89 -19.11
CA ILE A 361 8.13 22.48 -20.07
C ILE A 361 9.02 23.67 -20.43
N ALA A 362 8.47 24.86 -20.66
CA ALA A 362 9.24 26.06 -20.95
C ALA A 362 10.18 26.43 -19.77
N LEU A 363 9.68 26.37 -18.54
CA LEU A 363 10.51 26.56 -17.34
C LEU A 363 11.61 25.51 -17.24
N ALA A 364 11.30 24.24 -17.50
CA ALA A 364 12.25 23.14 -17.49
C ALA A 364 13.35 23.34 -18.55
N THR A 365 12.98 23.77 -19.76
CA THR A 365 13.92 24.07 -20.85
C THR A 365 14.86 25.20 -20.49
N ASN A 366 14.33 26.30 -19.92
CA ASN A 366 15.16 27.43 -19.46
C ASN A 366 16.15 27.00 -18.37
N LEU A 367 15.70 26.20 -17.40
CA LEU A 367 16.56 25.65 -16.35
C LEU A 367 17.61 24.72 -16.93
N ALA A 368 17.26 23.88 -17.91
CA ALA A 368 18.20 22.98 -18.58
C ALA A 368 19.29 23.76 -19.31
N HIS A 369 18.96 24.78 -20.06
CA HIS A 369 19.94 25.65 -20.74
C HIS A 369 20.88 26.37 -19.76
N PHE A 370 20.37 26.75 -18.59
CA PHE A 370 21.17 27.38 -17.54
C PHE A 370 22.14 26.37 -16.90
N VAL A 371 21.68 25.16 -16.61
CA VAL A 371 22.46 24.13 -15.87
C VAL A 371 23.38 23.33 -16.79
N HIS A 372 23.03 23.10 -18.04
CA HIS A 372 23.83 22.28 -18.98
C HIS A 372 25.30 22.68 -19.09
N PRO A 373 25.67 23.98 -19.19
CA PRO A 373 27.07 24.38 -19.19
C PRO A 373 27.83 24.05 -17.92
N LEU A 374 27.14 24.07 -16.76
CA LEU A 374 27.72 23.74 -15.45
C LEU A 374 28.02 22.25 -15.29
N LEU A 375 27.32 21.39 -16.02
CA LEU A 375 27.51 19.93 -15.99
C LEU A 375 28.62 19.42 -16.92
N MET A 376 29.40 20.32 -17.54
CA MET A 376 30.57 19.98 -18.37
C MET A 376 30.31 18.89 -19.44
N GLY A 377 29.10 18.86 -20.02
CA GLY A 377 28.73 17.88 -21.04
C GLY A 377 28.20 16.54 -20.52
N MET A 378 27.90 16.44 -19.24
CA MET A 378 27.19 15.27 -18.70
C MET A 378 25.69 15.34 -19.08
N GLY A 379 25.26 14.51 -20.02
CA GLY A 379 23.90 14.43 -20.54
C GLY A 379 23.57 15.44 -21.62
N THR A 380 22.50 15.17 -22.36
CA THR A 380 21.98 16.09 -23.39
C THR A 380 21.08 17.16 -22.75
N VAL A 381 20.89 18.28 -23.43
CA VAL A 381 19.91 19.31 -22.99
C VAL A 381 18.51 18.68 -22.86
N SER A 382 18.17 17.71 -23.70
CA SER A 382 16.90 16.99 -23.66
C SER A 382 16.74 16.20 -22.35
N ASP A 383 17.76 15.45 -21.92
CA ASP A 383 17.73 14.65 -20.68
C ASP A 383 17.56 15.55 -19.45
N ILE A 384 18.27 16.68 -19.44
CA ILE A 384 18.20 17.65 -18.36
C ILE A 384 16.82 18.34 -18.35
N THR A 385 16.27 18.64 -19.53
CA THR A 385 14.90 19.20 -19.63
C THR A 385 13.86 18.21 -19.14
N LEU A 386 13.98 16.92 -19.49
CA LEU A 386 13.10 15.89 -18.96
C LEU A 386 13.17 15.83 -17.44
N PHE A 387 14.37 15.82 -16.86
CA PHE A 387 14.54 15.81 -15.41
C PHE A 387 13.85 17.02 -14.75
N PHE A 388 14.04 18.23 -15.26
CA PHE A 388 13.37 19.41 -14.72
C PHE A 388 11.86 19.41 -14.97
N THR A 389 11.38 18.83 -16.07
CA THR A 389 9.94 18.64 -16.31
C THR A 389 9.35 17.73 -15.26
N LEU A 390 9.99 16.59 -14.96
CA LEU A 390 9.57 15.69 -13.89
C LEU A 390 9.58 16.37 -12.53
N LEU A 391 10.65 17.11 -12.22
CA LEU A 391 10.79 17.83 -10.95
C LEU A 391 9.71 18.92 -10.78
N ASN A 392 9.49 19.75 -11.79
CA ASN A 392 8.48 20.78 -11.77
C ASN A 392 7.07 20.18 -11.67
N THR A 393 6.80 19.07 -12.37
CA THR A 393 5.54 18.33 -12.29
C THR A 393 5.33 17.77 -10.89
N ALA A 394 6.36 17.19 -10.27
CA ALA A 394 6.30 16.68 -8.91
C ALA A 394 5.99 17.80 -7.90
N LEU A 395 6.68 18.94 -8.01
CA LEU A 395 6.42 20.13 -7.17
C LEU A 395 5.00 20.66 -7.37
N ALA A 396 4.52 20.69 -8.60
CA ALA A 396 3.14 21.07 -8.89
C ALA A 396 2.14 20.11 -8.22
N CYS A 397 2.37 18.79 -8.27
CA CYS A 397 1.52 17.81 -7.61
C CYS A 397 1.49 17.99 -6.09
N PHE A 398 2.62 18.32 -5.45
CA PHE A 398 2.63 18.65 -4.03
C PHE A 398 1.75 19.87 -3.71
N VAL A 399 1.88 20.95 -4.48
CA VAL A 399 1.11 22.17 -4.27
C VAL A 399 -0.37 21.92 -4.52
N LEU A 400 -0.72 21.25 -5.60
CA LEU A 400 -2.10 20.94 -5.99
C LEU A 400 -2.77 19.94 -5.03
N GLY A 401 -1.98 19.10 -4.37
CA GLY A 401 -2.46 18.08 -3.44
C GLY A 401 -2.64 18.56 -1.99
N MET A 402 -2.15 19.76 -1.63
CA MET A 402 -2.16 20.20 -0.24
C MET A 402 -3.58 20.35 0.34
N GLY A 403 -3.85 19.64 1.44
CA GLY A 403 -5.04 19.85 2.27
C GLY A 403 -6.35 19.30 1.75
N ILE A 404 -6.33 18.47 0.72
CA ILE A 404 -7.51 17.84 0.15
C ILE A 404 -7.40 16.31 0.24
N PRO A 405 -8.53 15.57 0.22
CA PRO A 405 -8.50 14.11 0.24
C PRO A 405 -7.76 13.53 -0.97
N THR A 406 -7.08 12.39 -0.80
CA THR A 406 -6.23 11.74 -1.79
C THR A 406 -6.86 11.56 -3.17
N THR A 407 -8.14 11.19 -3.21
CA THR A 407 -8.88 11.04 -4.47
C THR A 407 -8.94 12.35 -5.24
N ALA A 408 -9.25 13.43 -4.55
CA ALA A 408 -9.30 14.79 -5.11
C ALA A 408 -7.90 15.27 -5.54
N GLN A 409 -6.87 15.00 -4.72
CA GLN A 409 -5.47 15.30 -5.05
C GLN A 409 -5.08 14.72 -6.41
N TYR A 410 -5.32 13.40 -6.58
CA TYR A 410 -4.99 12.73 -7.83
C TYR A 410 -5.76 13.31 -9.03
N ILE A 411 -7.07 13.55 -8.90
CA ILE A 411 -7.89 14.05 -10.02
C ILE A 411 -7.36 15.40 -10.50
N ILE A 412 -7.12 16.34 -9.59
CA ILE A 412 -6.61 17.68 -9.91
C ILE A 412 -5.23 17.56 -10.56
N ALA A 413 -4.34 16.78 -9.96
CA ALA A 413 -2.99 16.59 -10.48
C ALA A 413 -2.99 15.89 -11.85
N ALA A 414 -3.87 14.91 -12.07
CA ALA A 414 -4.03 14.23 -13.36
C ALA A 414 -4.50 15.18 -14.47
N MET A 415 -5.44 16.10 -14.16
CA MET A 415 -5.98 17.04 -15.14
C MET A 415 -5.03 18.20 -15.47
N ILE A 416 -4.21 18.61 -14.50
CA ILE A 416 -3.37 19.81 -14.64
C ILE A 416 -1.91 19.43 -14.92
N ALA A 417 -1.35 18.47 -14.20
CA ALA A 417 0.08 18.15 -14.25
C ALA A 417 0.44 17.00 -15.20
N ALA A 418 -0.41 15.95 -15.34
CA ALA A 418 -0.12 14.84 -16.25
C ALA A 418 0.07 15.25 -17.72
N PRO A 419 -0.65 16.26 -18.27
CA PRO A 419 -0.43 16.70 -19.64
C PRO A 419 1.01 17.11 -19.96
N ALA A 420 1.79 17.59 -18.97
CA ALA A 420 3.19 17.94 -19.18
C ALA A 420 4.05 16.70 -19.53
N LEU A 421 3.77 15.58 -18.90
CA LEU A 421 4.47 14.32 -19.16
C LEU A 421 4.01 13.68 -20.47
N LEU A 422 2.72 13.77 -20.77
CA LEU A 422 2.15 13.27 -22.04
C LEU A 422 2.74 14.01 -23.25
N GLN A 423 2.97 15.32 -23.16
CA GLN A 423 3.63 16.10 -24.23
C GLN A 423 5.08 15.67 -24.46
N TRP A 424 5.75 15.10 -23.47
CA TRP A 424 7.07 14.47 -23.60
C TRP A 424 7.03 13.08 -24.23
N GLY A 425 5.86 12.57 -24.60
CA GLY A 425 5.68 11.23 -25.15
C GLY A 425 5.78 10.12 -24.11
N ILE A 426 5.74 10.46 -22.80
CA ILE A 426 5.71 9.46 -21.73
C ILE A 426 4.36 8.75 -21.78
N HIS A 427 4.39 7.41 -21.72
CA HIS A 427 3.18 6.61 -21.78
C HIS A 427 2.12 7.06 -20.75
N PRO A 428 0.82 7.13 -21.10
CA PRO A 428 -0.24 7.63 -20.22
C PRO A 428 -0.26 6.96 -18.84
N LEU A 429 -0.13 5.64 -18.76
CA LEU A 429 -0.11 4.91 -17.50
C LEU A 429 1.06 5.34 -16.61
N VAL A 430 2.26 5.51 -17.18
CA VAL A 430 3.45 5.98 -16.45
C VAL A 430 3.25 7.41 -15.96
N SER A 431 2.70 8.28 -16.79
CA SER A 431 2.41 9.68 -16.46
C SER A 431 1.39 9.79 -15.32
N HIS A 432 0.31 9.01 -15.38
CA HIS A 432 -0.72 8.96 -14.34
C HIS A 432 -0.20 8.33 -13.04
N MET A 433 0.61 7.27 -13.11
CA MET A 433 1.27 6.70 -11.93
C MET A 433 2.23 7.68 -11.27
N PHE A 434 3.00 8.46 -12.06
CA PHE A 434 3.88 9.51 -11.55
C PHE A 434 3.10 10.57 -10.77
N VAL A 435 2.08 11.10 -11.38
CA VAL A 435 1.23 12.15 -10.79
C VAL A 435 0.50 11.62 -9.55
N PHE A 436 -0.05 10.40 -9.62
CA PHE A 436 -0.69 9.75 -8.48
C PHE A 436 0.25 9.61 -7.28
N TYR A 437 1.47 9.16 -7.54
CA TYR A 437 2.46 8.94 -6.49
C TYR A 437 2.83 10.25 -5.77
N TYR A 438 3.04 11.34 -6.52
CA TYR A 438 3.34 12.64 -5.91
C TYR A 438 2.13 13.30 -5.25
N ALA A 439 0.94 13.10 -5.80
CA ALA A 439 -0.28 13.59 -5.20
C ALA A 439 -0.48 13.03 -3.77
N ILE A 440 -0.32 11.71 -3.59
CA ILE A 440 -0.48 11.10 -2.26
C ILE A 440 0.63 11.49 -1.28
N LEU A 441 1.84 11.79 -1.76
CA LEU A 441 2.94 12.24 -0.91
C LEU A 441 2.71 13.66 -0.34
N ALA A 442 1.76 14.41 -0.88
CA ALA A 442 1.32 15.67 -0.30
C ALA A 442 0.76 15.49 1.14
N ASP A 443 0.24 14.30 1.48
CA ASP A 443 -0.26 13.98 2.83
C ASP A 443 0.81 14.00 3.94
N VAL A 444 2.09 13.90 3.57
CA VAL A 444 3.23 14.03 4.50
C VAL A 444 4.06 15.29 4.25
N THR A 445 3.67 16.10 3.26
CA THR A 445 4.44 17.29 2.86
C THR A 445 3.91 18.54 3.57
N PRO A 446 4.75 19.23 4.36
CA PRO A 446 4.37 20.52 4.94
C PRO A 446 4.02 21.55 3.84
N PRO A 447 3.13 22.52 4.13
CA PRO A 447 2.63 22.93 5.45
C PRO A 447 1.41 22.15 5.96
N VAL A 448 0.68 21.41 5.14
CA VAL A 448 -0.59 20.80 5.55
C VAL A 448 -0.42 19.39 6.12
N ALA A 449 0.31 18.47 5.45
CA ALA A 449 0.74 17.17 5.96
C ALA A 449 -0.33 16.41 6.79
N LEU A 450 -1.53 16.15 6.22
CA LEU A 450 -2.71 15.63 6.95
C LEU A 450 -2.42 14.37 7.77
N ALA A 451 -1.67 13.40 7.22
CA ALA A 451 -1.31 12.19 7.93
C ALA A 451 -0.39 12.46 9.14
N ALA A 452 0.54 13.42 8.99
CA ALA A 452 1.43 13.80 10.07
C ALA A 452 0.69 14.55 11.19
N TYR A 453 -0.33 15.34 10.84
CA TYR A 453 -1.17 16.02 11.84
C TYR A 453 -2.00 15.00 12.63
N ALA A 454 -2.59 14.01 11.96
CA ALA A 454 -3.29 12.93 12.64
C ALA A 454 -2.34 12.15 13.59
N ALA A 455 -1.13 11.83 13.14
CA ALA A 455 -0.11 11.17 13.96
C ALA A 455 0.34 12.03 15.15
N SER A 456 0.42 13.35 14.98
CA SER A 456 0.81 14.28 16.03
C SER A 456 -0.21 14.32 17.17
N GLY A 457 -1.50 14.21 16.85
CA GLY A 457 -2.58 14.11 17.83
C GLY A 457 -2.44 12.88 18.74
N ILE A 458 -1.94 11.75 18.19
CA ILE A 458 -1.70 10.52 18.97
C ILE A 458 -0.36 10.59 19.72
N SER A 459 0.67 11.10 19.08
CA SER A 459 2.02 11.15 19.66
C SER A 459 2.18 12.23 20.74
N GLY A 460 1.32 13.26 20.73
CA GLY A 460 1.43 14.45 21.57
C GLY A 460 2.58 15.37 21.14
N ALA A 461 3.02 15.29 19.88
CA ALA A 461 4.12 16.07 19.34
C ALA A 461 3.62 17.29 18.57
N ASP A 462 4.52 18.24 18.29
CA ASP A 462 4.23 19.36 17.42
C ASP A 462 3.91 18.90 15.98
N PRO A 463 2.75 19.29 15.40
CA PRO A 463 2.30 18.82 14.09
C PRO A 463 3.27 19.19 12.96
N PHE A 464 3.78 20.42 12.94
CA PHE A 464 4.66 20.90 11.88
C PHE A 464 6.01 20.17 11.91
N ARG A 465 6.60 20.01 13.10
CA ARG A 465 7.86 19.24 13.27
C ARG A 465 7.65 17.77 12.90
N THR A 466 6.49 17.20 13.23
CA THR A 466 6.14 15.84 12.83
C THR A 466 6.03 15.73 11.32
N GLY A 467 5.41 16.71 10.65
CA GLY A 467 5.34 16.80 9.19
C GLY A 467 6.72 16.90 8.52
N LEU A 468 7.58 17.79 8.99
CA LEU A 468 8.97 17.91 8.47
C LEU A 468 9.75 16.60 8.62
N ARG A 469 9.59 15.91 9.74
CA ARG A 469 10.25 14.63 9.94
C ARG A 469 9.64 13.51 9.10
N ALA A 470 8.31 13.51 8.90
CA ALA A 470 7.62 12.58 8.02
C ALA A 470 8.05 12.78 6.55
N PHE A 471 8.11 14.01 6.08
CA PHE A 471 8.66 14.36 4.77
C PHE A 471 10.09 13.84 4.60
N THR A 472 10.93 14.03 5.62
CA THR A 472 12.31 13.51 5.61
C THR A 472 12.36 11.99 5.49
N LEU A 473 11.49 11.27 6.21
CA LEU A 473 11.42 9.80 6.14
C LEU A 473 10.82 9.29 4.83
N ALA A 474 9.89 10.03 4.25
CA ALA A 474 9.29 9.71 2.96
C ALA A 474 10.21 10.04 1.76
N SER A 475 11.28 10.82 1.97
CA SER A 475 12.16 11.30 0.88
C SER A 475 12.77 10.19 0.03
N GLY A 476 13.02 9.00 0.62
CA GLY A 476 13.43 7.82 -0.14
C GLY A 476 12.38 7.35 -1.14
N GLY A 477 11.12 7.61 -0.86
CA GLY A 477 10.01 7.32 -1.76
C GLY A 477 9.91 8.30 -2.94
N PHE A 478 10.34 9.56 -2.78
CA PHE A 478 10.21 10.59 -3.82
C PHE A 478 11.01 10.30 -5.09
N ILE A 479 11.97 9.41 -5.02
CA ILE A 479 12.84 9.07 -6.15
C ILE A 479 12.22 7.99 -7.04
N ILE A 480 11.40 7.13 -6.47
CA ILE A 480 10.83 5.96 -7.18
C ILE A 480 10.10 6.35 -8.47
N PRO A 481 9.28 7.44 -8.51
CA PRO A 481 8.65 7.86 -9.74
C PRO A 481 9.61 8.27 -10.86
N PHE A 482 10.76 8.86 -10.53
CA PHE A 482 11.78 9.16 -11.54
C PHE A 482 12.32 7.87 -12.17
N VAL A 483 12.55 6.84 -11.35
CA VAL A 483 13.06 5.55 -11.85
C VAL A 483 12.06 4.88 -12.80
N PHE A 484 10.78 4.82 -12.46
CA PHE A 484 9.84 4.16 -13.35
C PHE A 484 9.46 4.97 -14.60
N VAL A 485 9.74 6.27 -14.65
CA VAL A 485 9.67 7.05 -15.90
C VAL A 485 10.86 6.73 -16.82
N THR A 486 12.07 6.63 -16.25
CA THR A 486 13.28 6.33 -17.02
C THR A 486 13.43 4.84 -17.34
N ALA A 487 12.89 3.97 -16.49
CA ALA A 487 12.87 2.52 -16.67
C ALA A 487 11.45 1.95 -16.41
N PRO A 488 10.52 2.08 -17.39
CA PRO A 488 9.13 1.64 -17.24
C PRO A 488 8.97 0.13 -16.98
N ILE A 489 10.02 -0.65 -17.15
CA ILE A 489 10.05 -2.08 -16.82
C ILE A 489 9.73 -2.34 -15.35
N VAL A 490 10.01 -1.39 -14.45
CA VAL A 490 9.65 -1.45 -13.02
C VAL A 490 8.13 -1.49 -12.81
N LEU A 491 7.36 -0.97 -13.75
CA LEU A 491 5.89 -1.04 -13.77
C LEU A 491 5.36 -2.27 -14.53
N TRP A 492 6.19 -3.25 -14.89
CA TRP A 492 5.81 -4.40 -15.72
C TRP A 492 5.25 -4.00 -17.11
N MET A 493 5.56 -2.78 -17.60
CA MET A 493 4.95 -2.20 -18.80
C MET A 493 4.98 -3.11 -20.03
N PRO A 494 6.10 -3.78 -20.38
CA PRO A 494 6.12 -4.66 -21.56
C PRO A 494 5.10 -5.78 -21.51
N THR A 495 4.91 -6.38 -20.31
CA THR A 495 3.99 -7.50 -20.11
C THR A 495 2.53 -7.07 -20.04
N ILE A 496 2.28 -5.89 -19.45
CA ILE A 496 0.92 -5.41 -19.15
C ILE A 496 0.25 -4.78 -20.38
N LEU A 497 1.03 -4.05 -21.21
CA LEU A 497 0.48 -3.30 -22.33
C LEU A 497 0.31 -4.14 -23.59
N ASP A 498 1.37 -4.84 -24.00
CA ASP A 498 1.41 -5.43 -25.32
C ASP A 498 1.40 -6.96 -25.30
N GLY A 499 1.88 -7.59 -24.23
CA GLY A 499 2.04 -9.05 -24.11
C GLY A 499 2.92 -9.68 -25.23
N LYS A 500 3.42 -8.85 -26.14
CA LYS A 500 4.19 -9.25 -27.33
C LYS A 500 5.67 -8.97 -27.21
N THR A 501 6.06 -7.93 -26.46
CA THR A 501 7.46 -7.59 -26.22
C THR A 501 8.04 -8.55 -25.18
N PRO A 502 9.15 -9.27 -25.46
CA PRO A 502 9.77 -10.13 -24.49
C PRO A 502 10.23 -9.30 -23.28
N PHE A 503 9.91 -9.80 -22.09
CA PHE A 503 10.31 -9.16 -20.84
C PHE A 503 11.81 -9.40 -20.59
N ASP A 504 12.59 -8.33 -20.48
CA ASP A 504 14.03 -8.42 -20.19
C ASP A 504 14.27 -8.58 -18.68
N TYR A 505 14.37 -9.84 -18.24
CA TYR A 505 14.61 -10.18 -16.84
C TYR A 505 15.97 -9.71 -16.32
N VAL A 506 16.99 -9.60 -17.19
CA VAL A 506 18.34 -9.17 -16.79
C VAL A 506 18.33 -7.67 -16.49
N TRP A 507 17.80 -6.87 -17.43
CA TRP A 507 17.66 -5.44 -17.22
C TRP A 507 16.75 -5.12 -16.04
N PHE A 508 15.63 -5.82 -15.92
CA PHE A 508 14.75 -5.71 -14.76
C PHE A 508 15.48 -5.96 -13.43
N GLY A 509 16.22 -7.07 -13.34
CA GLY A 509 17.03 -7.40 -12.16
C GLY A 509 18.10 -6.34 -11.85
N GLN A 510 18.77 -5.81 -12.87
CA GLN A 510 19.74 -4.73 -12.72
C GLN A 510 19.09 -3.47 -12.13
N VAL A 511 17.97 -3.01 -12.72
CA VAL A 511 17.25 -1.81 -12.26
C VAL A 511 16.76 -1.98 -10.82
N LEU A 512 16.25 -3.16 -10.44
CA LEU A 512 15.82 -3.41 -9.05
C LEU A 512 17.01 -3.39 -8.09
N LEU A 513 18.14 -3.96 -8.46
CA LEU A 513 19.34 -3.97 -7.62
C LEU A 513 19.89 -2.57 -7.41
N THR A 514 20.01 -1.78 -8.48
CA THR A 514 20.53 -0.41 -8.39
C THR A 514 19.56 0.51 -7.65
N LEU A 515 18.26 0.36 -7.84
CA LEU A 515 17.25 1.06 -7.05
C LEU A 515 17.34 0.70 -5.56
N PHE A 516 17.51 -0.59 -5.23
CA PHE A 516 17.72 -1.04 -3.86
C PHE A 516 18.94 -0.37 -3.22
N MET A 517 20.07 -0.36 -3.91
CA MET A 517 21.30 0.27 -3.44
C MET A 517 21.18 1.81 -3.37
N GLY A 518 20.51 2.42 -4.34
CA GLY A 518 20.23 3.85 -4.38
C GLY A 518 19.40 4.33 -3.19
N VAL A 519 18.37 3.58 -2.83
CA VAL A 519 17.54 3.84 -1.64
C VAL A 519 18.36 3.75 -0.35
N VAL A 520 19.24 2.76 -0.22
CA VAL A 520 20.14 2.64 0.93
C VAL A 520 21.12 3.82 0.99
N ALA A 521 21.72 4.20 -0.14
CA ALA A 521 22.62 5.33 -0.23
C ALA A 521 21.94 6.65 0.15
N LEU A 522 20.71 6.88 -0.35
CA LEU A 522 19.91 8.04 0.01
C LEU A 522 19.55 8.03 1.51
N GLY A 523 19.13 6.89 2.04
CA GLY A 523 18.87 6.74 3.47
C GLY A 523 20.09 7.10 4.31
N ALA A 524 21.30 6.65 3.91
CA ALA A 524 22.54 7.01 4.56
C ALA A 524 22.84 8.52 4.50
N THR A 525 22.55 9.15 3.36
CA THR A 525 22.70 10.61 3.18
C THR A 525 21.77 11.39 4.09
N VAL A 526 20.49 11.05 4.11
CA VAL A 526 19.44 11.78 4.84
C VAL A 526 19.61 11.59 6.36
N ILE A 527 19.79 10.36 6.81
CA ILE A 527 19.95 10.03 8.24
C ILE A 527 21.35 10.41 8.75
N GLY A 528 22.35 10.43 7.85
CA GLY A 528 23.74 10.68 8.23
C GLY A 528 24.38 9.51 8.99
N TYR A 529 24.02 8.28 8.64
CA TYR A 529 24.52 7.04 9.22
C TYR A 529 24.42 5.89 8.20
N LEU A 530 25.48 5.11 8.05
CA LEU A 530 25.47 3.88 7.26
C LEU A 530 25.97 2.69 8.11
N ARG A 531 27.22 2.72 8.53
CA ARG A 531 27.86 1.78 9.47
C ARG A 531 28.36 2.48 10.74
N ASP A 532 28.67 3.77 10.62
CA ASP A 532 29.06 4.71 11.67
C ASP A 532 28.45 6.07 11.31
N HIS A 533 28.56 7.08 12.18
CA HIS A 533 28.15 8.45 11.89
C HIS A 533 28.89 8.97 10.66
N SER A 534 28.12 9.44 9.67
CA SER A 534 28.67 9.95 8.42
C SER A 534 29.18 11.38 8.58
N THR A 535 30.40 11.64 8.12
CA THR A 535 30.96 12.99 7.98
C THR A 535 30.31 13.72 6.80
N VAL A 536 30.46 15.03 6.71
CA VAL A 536 29.87 15.83 5.61
C VAL A 536 30.34 15.32 4.23
N PRO A 537 31.64 15.04 3.97
CA PRO A 537 32.08 14.49 2.70
C PRO A 537 31.44 13.11 2.39
N GLU A 538 31.33 12.24 3.40
CA GLU A 538 30.69 10.92 3.24
C GLU A 538 29.20 11.04 2.90
N ARG A 539 28.50 12.02 3.49
CA ARG A 539 27.09 12.30 3.15
C ARG A 539 26.93 12.82 1.73
N ILE A 540 27.84 13.69 1.27
CA ILE A 540 27.84 14.17 -0.12
C ILE A 540 28.13 12.99 -1.05
N ALA A 541 29.13 12.16 -0.76
CA ALA A 541 29.48 11.00 -1.58
C ALA A 541 28.32 9.97 -1.67
N THR A 542 27.62 9.68 -0.55
CA THR A 542 26.44 8.81 -0.58
C THR A 542 25.26 9.44 -1.31
N GLY A 543 25.10 10.78 -1.26
CA GLY A 543 24.10 11.50 -2.03
C GLY A 543 24.35 11.42 -3.54
N ILE A 544 25.60 11.63 -3.95
CA ILE A 544 26.02 11.46 -5.34
C ILE A 544 25.84 10.00 -5.79
N ALA A 545 26.24 9.03 -4.96
CA ALA A 545 26.01 7.61 -5.24
C ALA A 545 24.52 7.28 -5.43
N ALA A 546 23.64 7.84 -4.59
CA ALA A 546 22.21 7.67 -4.73
C ALA A 546 21.70 8.23 -6.07
N ALA A 547 22.13 9.43 -6.45
CA ALA A 547 21.73 10.04 -7.71
C ALA A 547 22.16 9.19 -8.93
N PHE A 548 23.37 8.66 -8.92
CA PHE A 548 23.86 7.78 -9.99
C PHE A 548 23.10 6.43 -10.04
N LEU A 549 22.85 5.81 -8.89
CA LEU A 549 22.17 4.50 -8.81
C LEU A 549 20.67 4.56 -9.14
N ILE A 550 20.08 5.73 -9.10
CA ILE A 550 18.67 5.96 -9.43
C ILE A 550 18.51 6.19 -10.94
N THR A 551 19.54 6.66 -11.60
CA THR A 551 19.53 6.87 -13.05
C THR A 551 20.01 5.57 -13.74
N PRO A 552 19.12 4.77 -14.34
CA PRO A 552 19.50 3.49 -14.92
C PRO A 552 20.54 3.66 -16.04
N GLY A 553 21.70 3.00 -15.92
CA GLY A 553 22.75 3.02 -16.91
C GLY A 553 24.02 2.32 -16.42
N THR A 554 24.70 1.55 -17.27
CA THR A 554 25.85 0.74 -16.84
C THR A 554 26.97 1.58 -16.21
N VAL A 555 27.24 2.75 -16.76
CA VAL A 555 28.28 3.66 -16.24
C VAL A 555 27.87 4.29 -14.91
N THR A 556 26.62 4.78 -14.84
CA THR A 556 26.06 5.37 -13.60
C THR A 556 25.99 4.34 -12.49
N ASP A 557 25.62 3.11 -12.78
CA ASP A 557 25.57 2.01 -11.82
C ASP A 557 26.96 1.70 -11.24
N VAL A 558 27.97 1.55 -12.10
CA VAL A 558 29.35 1.26 -11.65
C VAL A 558 29.90 2.38 -10.77
N VAL A 559 29.72 3.64 -11.16
CA VAL A 559 30.17 4.80 -10.38
C VAL A 559 29.43 4.87 -9.04
N GLY A 560 28.11 4.70 -9.03
CA GLY A 560 27.29 4.74 -7.83
C GLY A 560 27.65 3.62 -6.84
N ILE A 561 27.80 2.39 -7.34
CA ILE A 561 28.24 1.23 -6.51
C ILE A 561 29.65 1.48 -5.95
N GLY A 562 30.57 1.97 -6.78
CA GLY A 562 31.95 2.27 -6.37
C GLY A 562 32.00 3.30 -5.23
N LEU A 563 31.26 4.41 -5.35
CA LEU A 563 31.17 5.44 -4.31
C LEU A 563 30.57 4.90 -3.01
N LEU A 564 29.47 4.15 -3.10
CA LEU A 564 28.81 3.58 -1.93
C LEU A 564 29.73 2.57 -1.22
N ALA A 565 30.43 1.71 -1.98
CA ALA A 565 31.37 0.75 -1.46
C ALA A 565 32.59 1.43 -0.80
N ALA A 566 33.09 2.52 -1.38
CA ALA A 566 34.17 3.31 -0.81
C ALA A 566 33.80 3.90 0.57
N VAL A 567 32.62 4.56 0.66
CA VAL A 567 32.13 5.10 1.94
C VAL A 567 31.91 3.99 2.96
N PHE A 568 31.31 2.87 2.55
CA PHE A 568 31.09 1.71 3.43
C PHE A 568 32.42 1.19 4.00
N THR A 569 33.44 1.05 3.15
CA THR A 569 34.77 0.55 3.53
C THR A 569 35.46 1.50 4.50
N VAL A 570 35.46 2.81 4.22
CA VAL A 570 36.02 3.83 5.09
C VAL A 570 35.40 3.81 6.49
N GLN A 571 34.05 3.75 6.55
CA GLN A 571 33.35 3.67 7.84
C GLN A 571 33.63 2.36 8.57
N MET A 572 33.74 1.24 7.85
CA MET A 572 34.06 -0.06 8.43
C MET A 572 35.49 -0.05 9.06
N LEU A 573 36.45 0.51 8.36
CA LEU A 573 37.84 0.64 8.86
C LEU A 573 37.90 1.57 10.08
N ARG A 574 37.18 2.70 10.05
CA ARG A 574 37.08 3.63 11.19
C ARG A 574 36.49 2.95 12.42
N LYS A 575 35.40 2.17 12.25
CA LYS A 575 34.77 1.46 13.36
C LYS A 575 35.65 0.35 13.94
N ARG A 576 36.40 -0.36 13.09
CA ARG A 576 37.39 -1.36 13.55
C ARG A 576 38.52 -0.69 14.35
N ARG A 577 38.99 0.50 13.94
CA ARG A 577 40.03 1.26 14.63
C ARG A 577 39.55 1.71 16.02
N LYS A 578 38.33 2.26 16.12
CA LYS A 578 37.74 2.65 17.41
C LYS A 578 37.63 1.46 18.37
N ARG A 579 37.18 0.29 17.91
CA ARG A 579 37.08 -0.93 18.73
C ARG A 579 38.47 -1.41 19.25
N ARG A 580 39.53 -1.24 18.47
CA ARG A 580 40.89 -1.61 18.90
C ARG A 580 41.46 -0.65 19.95
N THR A 581 41.08 0.62 19.91
CA THR A 581 41.52 1.61 20.92
C THR A 581 40.67 1.56 22.19
N GLU A 582 39.45 1.03 22.15
CA GLU A 582 38.55 0.90 23.29
C GLU A 582 38.68 -0.44 24.05
N SER A 583 39.37 -1.44 23.49
CA SER A 583 39.79 -2.64 24.23
C SER A 583 41.18 -2.41 24.79
N PRO A 584 41.36 -2.00 26.08
CA PRO A 584 42.63 -2.04 26.73
C PRO A 584 43.09 -3.50 26.80
N GLU A 585 44.38 -3.73 26.47
CA GLU A 585 45.07 -4.97 26.79
C GLU A 585 44.83 -5.31 28.27
N THR A 586 43.88 -6.19 28.56
CA THR A 586 43.92 -6.93 29.82
C THR A 586 45.01 -7.99 29.69
N GLY A 587 46.22 -7.51 29.57
CA GLY A 587 47.42 -8.28 29.82
C GLY A 587 47.58 -8.42 31.33
N LEU A 588 46.94 -9.45 31.90
CA LEU A 588 47.43 -10.06 33.14
C LEU A 588 48.32 -11.24 32.70
N PRO A 589 49.63 -11.20 33.06
CA PRO A 589 50.44 -12.40 32.93
C PRO A 589 50.04 -13.42 33.99
N ALA A 590 50.19 -14.68 33.63
CA ALA A 590 49.90 -15.94 34.31
C ALA A 590 50.02 -15.98 35.82
#